data_3bb8102abeccc77d4493cb56a4a4a60d
#
_entry.id   3bb8102abeccc77d4493cb56a4a4a60d
#
_cell.length_a   1.000
_cell.length_b   1.000
_cell.length_c   1.000
_cell.angle_alpha   90.00
_cell.angle_beta   90.00
_cell.angle_gamma   90.00
#
_symmetry.space_group_name_H-M   'P 1'
#
loop_
_entity.id
_entity.type
_entity.pdbx_description
1 polymer ?
#
loop_
_entity_poly.entity_id
_entity_poly.type
_entity_poly.pdbx_seq_one_letter_code
_entity_poly.pdbx_strand_id
1 'polypeptide(L)'
;MADVMLRFLGWRSLLIHGDPSVLDRWLWLRRNLRKGAVRTFDAGCGNGAFSLYAERVGNDVLAASFSEREQEDMRRRAQSLGVNGIELRTIDLRMLEQHRGELGRFDQIICFETIEHVNADETLVKSLVAMLEPEGRLLLSAPYAAHRPLYSEEQHPSPVEDGSHVRYGYSPERLRQIAERADLEVVSQGFISGVVSQKLTNLMRRLTRRLGLPAAWAIVLPLRPLALLDAPLSRILRYPYLSVALCGVKRPAAAADGD
;
A
#
# COMPACT_ATOMS: atom_id res chain seq x y z
N MET A 1 8.00 -16.78 -15.99
CA MET A 1 6.51 -16.72 -15.99
C MET A 1 5.99 -15.32 -15.69
N ALA A 2 6.53 -14.61 -14.70
CA ALA A 2 6.22 -13.20 -14.47
C ALA A 2 6.44 -12.34 -15.73
N ASP A 3 7.53 -12.53 -16.43
CA ASP A 3 7.87 -11.78 -17.65
C ASP A 3 6.87 -11.98 -18.80
N VAL A 4 6.29 -13.18 -18.90
CA VAL A 4 5.24 -13.46 -19.91
C VAL A 4 3.98 -12.68 -19.59
N MET A 5 3.54 -12.65 -18.34
CA MET A 5 2.36 -11.88 -17.93
C MET A 5 2.60 -10.36 -18.06
N LEU A 6 3.81 -9.86 -17.76
CA LEU A 6 4.21 -8.48 -17.99
C LEU A 6 4.11 -8.09 -19.47
N ARG A 7 4.51 -8.98 -20.40
CA ARG A 7 4.43 -8.73 -21.85
C ARG A 7 2.99 -8.64 -22.37
N PHE A 8 2.04 -9.40 -21.81
CA PHE A 8 0.64 -9.43 -22.27
C PHE A 8 -0.27 -8.45 -21.54
N LEU A 9 -0.09 -8.27 -20.21
CA LEU A 9 -0.96 -7.48 -19.34
C LEU A 9 -0.31 -6.16 -18.90
N GLY A 10 0.97 -5.96 -19.24
CA GLY A 10 1.74 -4.81 -18.79
C GLY A 10 1.79 -4.73 -17.26
N TRP A 11 1.89 -3.53 -16.71
CA TRP A 11 1.94 -3.28 -15.27
C TRP A 11 0.75 -3.88 -14.50
N ARG A 12 -0.41 -4.08 -15.16
CA ARG A 12 -1.59 -4.66 -14.54
C ARG A 12 -1.36 -6.10 -14.06
N SER A 13 -0.38 -6.80 -14.63
CA SER A 13 0.02 -8.13 -14.16
C SER A 13 0.42 -8.11 -12.68
N LEU A 14 0.99 -7.01 -12.19
CA LEU A 14 1.41 -6.87 -10.80
C LEU A 14 0.23 -6.74 -9.83
N LEU A 15 -0.92 -6.25 -10.30
CA LEU A 15 -2.15 -6.21 -9.50
C LEU A 15 -2.75 -7.60 -9.28
N ILE A 16 -2.42 -8.54 -10.15
CA ILE A 16 -2.95 -9.90 -10.12
C ILE A 16 -1.88 -10.94 -9.77
N HIS A 17 -0.61 -10.52 -9.67
CA HIS A 17 0.49 -11.43 -9.36
C HIS A 17 0.54 -11.74 -7.87
N GLY A 18 0.11 -12.94 -7.50
CA GLY A 18 0.27 -13.49 -6.16
C GLY A 18 -0.90 -13.23 -5.22
N ASP A 19 -1.23 -12.00 -4.91
CA ASP A 19 -2.25 -11.66 -3.91
C ASP A 19 -3.38 -10.78 -4.48
N PRO A 20 -4.63 -11.28 -4.52
CA PRO A 20 -5.78 -10.48 -4.94
C PRO A 20 -6.03 -9.20 -4.12
N SER A 21 -5.52 -9.10 -2.89
CA SER A 21 -5.67 -7.91 -2.05
C SER A 21 -4.93 -6.69 -2.61
N VAL A 22 -3.89 -6.90 -3.41
CA VAL A 22 -3.18 -5.82 -4.14
C VAL A 22 -4.13 -5.11 -5.11
N LEU A 23 -4.99 -5.86 -5.81
CA LEU A 23 -6.00 -5.27 -6.68
C LEU A 23 -7.01 -4.42 -5.90
N ASP A 24 -7.43 -4.88 -4.72
CA ASP A 24 -8.38 -4.13 -3.89
C ASP A 24 -7.75 -2.82 -3.37
N ARG A 25 -6.49 -2.86 -2.94
CA ARG A 25 -5.71 -1.66 -2.55
C ARG A 25 -5.55 -0.70 -3.71
N TRP A 26 -5.27 -1.19 -4.93
CA TRP A 26 -5.22 -0.36 -6.11
C TRP A 26 -6.58 0.29 -6.43
N LEU A 27 -7.70 -0.42 -6.26
CA LEU A 27 -9.04 0.15 -6.45
C LEU A 27 -9.33 1.30 -5.48
N TRP A 28 -8.81 1.21 -4.26
CA TRP A 28 -8.88 2.30 -3.29
C TRP A 28 -7.91 3.44 -3.66
N LEU A 29 -6.65 3.10 -3.98
CA LEU A 29 -5.62 4.06 -4.39
C LEU A 29 -6.07 4.93 -5.57
N ARG A 30 -6.59 4.33 -6.64
CA ARG A 30 -7.01 5.05 -7.86
C ARG A 30 -8.09 6.12 -7.64
N ARG A 31 -8.82 6.04 -6.53
CA ARG A 31 -9.86 7.02 -6.14
C ARG A 31 -9.28 8.18 -5.34
N ASN A 32 -8.16 7.98 -4.68
CA ASN A 32 -7.57 8.91 -3.73
C ASN A 32 -6.25 9.54 -4.24
N LEU A 33 -5.57 8.89 -5.17
CA LEU A 33 -4.31 9.36 -5.76
C LEU A 33 -4.55 10.58 -6.64
N ARG A 34 -3.77 11.64 -6.46
CA ARG A 34 -3.67 12.77 -7.40
C ARG A 34 -2.98 12.29 -8.68
N LYS A 35 -3.52 12.71 -9.83
CA LYS A 35 -2.99 12.38 -11.15
C LYS A 35 -2.32 13.61 -11.76
N GLY A 36 -1.49 13.38 -12.77
CA GLY A 36 -0.75 14.45 -13.45
C GLY A 36 0.63 14.69 -12.83
N ALA A 37 1.22 15.83 -13.13
CA ALA A 37 2.59 16.18 -12.77
C ALA A 37 2.69 16.54 -11.26
N VAL A 38 2.61 15.53 -10.40
CA VAL A 38 2.80 15.64 -8.95
C VAL A 38 3.90 14.69 -8.51
N ARG A 39 4.69 15.11 -7.54
CA ARG A 39 5.78 14.31 -6.99
C ARG A 39 5.25 13.35 -5.94
N THR A 40 5.43 12.06 -6.17
CA THR A 40 4.87 10.97 -5.37
C THR A 40 5.97 10.11 -4.76
N PHE A 41 5.88 9.86 -3.46
CA PHE A 41 6.75 8.89 -2.77
C PHE A 41 5.95 7.62 -2.45
N ASP A 42 6.43 6.47 -2.92
CA ASP A 42 5.90 5.15 -2.56
C ASP A 42 6.81 4.53 -1.49
N ALA A 43 6.42 4.73 -0.23
CA ALA A 43 7.17 4.31 0.95
C ALA A 43 6.81 2.87 1.33
N GLY A 44 7.68 1.93 0.97
CA GLY A 44 7.43 0.49 1.06
C GLY A 44 6.80 -0.06 -0.22
N CYS A 45 7.41 0.23 -1.38
CA CYS A 45 6.84 -0.04 -2.71
C CYS A 45 6.65 -1.54 -3.04
N GLY A 46 7.29 -2.46 -2.31
CA GLY A 46 7.17 -3.90 -2.49
C GLY A 46 7.34 -4.33 -3.96
N ASN A 47 6.30 -4.91 -4.55
CA ASN A 47 6.33 -5.37 -5.95
C ASN A 47 6.27 -4.24 -7.01
N GLY A 48 6.10 -2.99 -6.60
CA GLY A 48 6.06 -1.81 -7.46
C GLY A 48 4.73 -1.56 -8.18
N ALA A 49 3.67 -2.27 -7.85
CA ALA A 49 2.39 -2.12 -8.54
C ALA A 49 1.81 -0.71 -8.43
N PHE A 50 1.96 -0.08 -7.27
CA PHE A 50 1.43 1.27 -7.00
C PHE A 50 2.32 2.35 -7.60
N SER A 51 3.64 2.19 -7.53
CA SER A 51 4.63 3.08 -8.16
C SER A 51 4.43 3.13 -9.68
N LEU A 52 4.30 1.96 -10.34
CA LEU A 52 4.06 1.87 -11.78
C LEU A 52 2.70 2.46 -12.17
N TYR A 53 1.69 2.32 -11.33
CA TYR A 53 0.40 2.98 -11.57
C TYR A 53 0.51 4.49 -11.43
N ALA A 54 1.20 5.00 -10.41
CA ALA A 54 1.37 6.43 -10.18
C ALA A 54 2.13 7.10 -11.34
N GLU A 55 3.23 6.50 -11.79
CA GLU A 55 3.97 6.98 -12.97
C GLU A 55 3.08 7.01 -14.21
N ARG A 56 2.33 5.94 -14.46
CA ARG A 56 1.45 5.86 -15.62
C ARG A 56 0.34 6.92 -15.67
N VAL A 57 -0.07 7.44 -14.53
CA VAL A 57 -1.05 8.54 -14.45
C VAL A 57 -0.39 9.92 -14.42
N GLY A 58 0.92 9.98 -14.69
CA GLY A 58 1.69 11.20 -14.90
C GLY A 58 2.44 11.72 -13.67
N ASN A 59 2.58 10.91 -12.61
CA ASN A 59 3.33 11.33 -11.44
C ASN A 59 4.85 11.16 -11.67
N ASP A 60 5.64 12.03 -11.04
CA ASP A 60 7.08 11.85 -10.80
C ASP A 60 7.24 11.00 -9.53
N VAL A 61 7.77 9.78 -9.68
CA VAL A 61 7.71 8.77 -8.62
C VAL A 61 9.08 8.44 -8.07
N LEU A 62 9.22 8.58 -6.75
CA LEU A 62 10.27 7.93 -5.97
C LEU A 62 9.67 6.71 -5.26
N ALA A 63 10.29 5.54 -5.42
CA ALA A 63 9.85 4.30 -4.81
C ALA A 63 10.95 3.72 -3.91
N ALA A 64 10.63 3.48 -2.65
CA ALA A 64 11.58 2.94 -1.68
C ALA A 64 11.15 1.60 -1.10
N SER A 65 12.12 0.71 -0.91
CA SER A 65 12.02 -0.50 -0.13
C SER A 65 13.32 -0.72 0.64
N PHE A 66 13.28 -1.42 1.77
CA PHE A 66 14.49 -1.81 2.51
C PHE A 66 15.24 -2.96 1.84
N SER A 67 14.58 -3.69 0.93
CA SER A 67 15.10 -4.87 0.25
C SER A 67 15.73 -4.51 -1.10
N GLU A 68 17.04 -4.68 -1.21
CA GLU A 68 17.75 -4.54 -2.51
C GLU A 68 17.18 -5.47 -3.58
N ARG A 69 16.76 -6.68 -3.18
CA ARG A 69 16.14 -7.64 -4.09
C ARG A 69 14.82 -7.10 -4.66
N GLU A 70 13.97 -6.49 -3.83
CA GLU A 70 12.72 -5.88 -4.30
C GLU A 70 13.01 -4.73 -5.25
N GLN A 71 13.99 -3.89 -4.94
CA GLN A 71 14.42 -2.80 -5.81
C GLN A 71 14.95 -3.30 -7.16
N GLU A 72 15.74 -4.36 -7.16
CA GLU A 72 16.23 -4.98 -8.39
C GLU A 72 15.09 -5.61 -9.21
N ASP A 73 14.15 -6.29 -8.56
CA ASP A 73 12.96 -6.83 -9.20
C ASP A 73 12.11 -5.71 -9.81
N MET A 74 11.94 -4.60 -9.08
CA MET A 74 11.21 -3.43 -9.57
C MET A 74 11.93 -2.79 -10.77
N ARG A 75 13.25 -2.63 -10.72
CA ARG A 75 14.06 -2.10 -11.83
C ARG A 75 13.87 -2.92 -13.09
N ARG A 76 13.99 -4.25 -13.01
CA ARG A 76 13.77 -5.16 -14.14
C ARG A 76 12.36 -5.04 -14.72
N ARG A 77 11.34 -4.93 -13.87
CA ARG A 77 9.94 -4.74 -14.30
C ARG A 77 9.73 -3.41 -15.01
N ALA A 78 10.24 -2.32 -14.44
CA ALA A 78 10.16 -1.00 -15.04
C ALA A 78 10.84 -0.98 -16.43
N GLN A 79 12.04 -1.53 -16.54
CA GLN A 79 12.76 -1.67 -17.83
C GLN A 79 11.97 -2.50 -18.85
N SER A 80 11.41 -3.64 -18.43
CA SER A 80 10.60 -4.50 -19.31
C SER A 80 9.33 -3.83 -19.81
N LEU A 81 8.84 -2.82 -19.10
CA LEU A 81 7.67 -2.03 -19.44
C LEU A 81 8.00 -0.71 -20.15
N GLY A 82 9.29 -0.42 -20.36
CA GLY A 82 9.74 0.86 -20.93
C GLY A 82 9.50 2.06 -20.01
N VAL A 83 9.36 1.83 -18.71
CA VAL A 83 9.12 2.86 -17.70
C VAL A 83 10.45 3.35 -17.15
N ASN A 84 10.75 4.63 -17.36
CA ASN A 84 12.01 5.26 -16.94
C ASN A 84 11.79 6.41 -15.93
N GLY A 85 10.56 6.73 -15.60
CA GLY A 85 10.17 7.86 -14.74
C GLY A 85 10.07 7.52 -13.26
N ILE A 86 10.64 6.38 -12.81
CA ILE A 86 10.62 5.98 -11.40
C ILE A 86 12.03 5.98 -10.85
N GLU A 87 12.26 6.82 -9.85
CA GLU A 87 13.50 6.79 -9.05
C GLU A 87 13.38 5.67 -8.00
N LEU A 88 14.37 4.76 -7.97
CA LEU A 88 14.39 3.62 -7.07
C LEU A 88 15.45 3.80 -5.99
N ARG A 89 15.07 3.69 -4.72
CA ARG A 89 15.96 3.85 -3.57
C ARG A 89 15.83 2.68 -2.60
N THR A 90 16.96 2.12 -2.17
CA THR A 90 16.98 1.17 -1.05
C THR A 90 17.09 1.97 0.24
N ILE A 91 15.98 2.05 0.99
CA ILE A 91 15.90 2.85 2.22
C ILE A 91 15.17 2.04 3.30
N ASP A 92 15.79 1.97 4.46
CA ASP A 92 15.10 1.53 5.68
C ASP A 92 14.23 2.68 6.21
N LEU A 93 12.92 2.52 6.12
CA LEU A 93 11.98 3.57 6.53
C LEU A 93 12.04 3.90 8.03
N ARG A 94 12.63 3.03 8.86
CA ARG A 94 12.92 3.32 10.27
C ARG A 94 13.94 4.45 10.43
N MET A 95 14.78 4.63 9.41
CA MET A 95 15.82 5.66 9.35
C MET A 95 15.44 6.83 8.42
N LEU A 96 14.16 6.95 8.04
CA LEU A 96 13.68 7.90 7.03
C LEU A 96 14.08 9.36 7.35
N GLU A 97 14.09 9.73 8.62
CA GLU A 97 14.47 11.09 9.06
C GLU A 97 15.90 11.47 8.61
N GLN A 98 16.82 10.51 8.54
CA GLN A 98 18.20 10.74 8.09
C GLN A 98 18.29 11.03 6.59
N HIS A 99 17.34 10.54 5.81
CA HIS A 99 17.29 10.72 4.36
C HIS A 99 16.42 11.91 3.93
N ARG A 100 15.71 12.57 4.84
CA ARG A 100 14.73 13.60 4.55
C ARG A 100 15.30 14.77 3.73
N GLY A 101 16.52 15.22 4.06
CA GLY A 101 17.19 16.31 3.34
C GLY A 101 17.54 15.96 1.91
N GLU A 102 17.92 14.71 1.65
CA GLU A 102 18.28 14.20 0.32
C GLU A 102 17.03 13.95 -0.55
N LEU A 103 15.98 13.40 0.04
CA LEU A 103 14.76 13.02 -0.68
C LEU A 103 13.86 14.20 -1.03
N GLY A 104 13.93 15.28 -0.25
CA GLY A 104 13.13 16.48 -0.46
C GLY A 104 11.66 16.30 -0.05
N ARG A 105 10.75 17.03 -0.73
CA ARG A 105 9.32 17.06 -0.41
C ARG A 105 8.48 16.45 -1.51
N PHE A 106 7.25 16.05 -1.16
CA PHE A 106 6.33 15.34 -2.05
C PHE A 106 4.92 15.93 -1.94
N ASP A 107 4.22 15.98 -3.07
CA ASP A 107 2.79 16.35 -3.11
C ASP A 107 1.91 15.26 -2.52
N GLN A 108 2.37 14.00 -2.62
CA GLN A 108 1.67 12.86 -2.02
C GLN A 108 2.62 11.71 -1.68
N ILE A 109 2.24 10.95 -0.66
CA ILE A 109 2.97 9.76 -0.21
C ILE A 109 1.99 8.59 -0.15
N ILE A 110 2.41 7.45 -0.69
CA ILE A 110 1.74 6.14 -0.56
C ILE A 110 2.51 5.37 0.51
N CYS A 111 1.81 4.82 1.50
CA CYS A 111 2.41 3.94 2.51
C CYS A 111 1.40 2.83 2.84
N PHE A 112 1.49 1.71 2.12
CA PHE A 112 0.52 0.62 2.21
C PHE A 112 1.14 -0.63 2.81
N GLU A 113 0.49 -1.16 3.86
CA GLU A 113 0.89 -2.39 4.57
C GLU A 113 2.40 -2.34 4.93
N THR A 114 2.79 -1.28 5.60
CA THR A 114 4.20 -0.99 5.94
C THR A 114 4.35 -0.64 7.41
N ILE A 115 3.45 0.17 7.98
CA ILE A 115 3.60 0.68 9.36
C ILE A 115 3.48 -0.41 10.42
N GLU A 116 2.85 -1.53 10.09
CA GLU A 116 2.74 -2.71 10.97
C GLU A 116 4.05 -3.46 11.17
N HIS A 117 5.05 -3.21 10.32
CA HIS A 117 6.38 -3.79 10.42
C HIS A 117 7.34 -2.96 11.27
N VAL A 118 6.93 -1.77 11.72
CA VAL A 118 7.77 -0.80 12.44
C VAL A 118 7.22 -0.56 13.83
N ASN A 119 8.05 -0.75 14.87
CA ASN A 119 7.65 -0.52 16.27
C ASN A 119 7.33 0.95 16.52
N ALA A 120 8.12 1.87 15.96
CA ALA A 120 7.96 3.32 16.06
C ALA A 120 7.04 3.88 14.96
N ASP A 121 5.85 3.30 14.78
CA ASP A 121 4.88 3.65 13.72
C ASP A 121 4.47 5.13 13.72
N GLU A 122 4.22 5.72 14.89
CA GLU A 122 3.91 7.15 14.99
C GLU A 122 5.08 8.02 14.50
N THR A 123 6.30 7.64 14.81
CA THR A 123 7.50 8.35 14.36
C THR A 123 7.65 8.23 12.84
N LEU A 124 7.44 7.04 12.29
CA LEU A 124 7.46 6.84 10.83
C LEU A 124 6.42 7.72 10.14
N VAL A 125 5.17 7.73 10.63
CA VAL A 125 4.11 8.56 10.03
C VAL A 125 4.44 10.06 10.16
N LYS A 126 4.98 10.53 11.28
CA LYS A 126 5.45 11.91 11.44
C LYS A 126 6.56 12.27 10.44
N SER A 127 7.54 11.38 10.24
CA SER A 127 8.62 11.59 9.26
C SER A 127 8.08 11.65 7.83
N LEU A 128 7.12 10.78 7.46
CA LEU A 128 6.44 10.84 6.16
C LEU A 128 5.71 12.19 5.98
N VAL A 129 4.93 12.62 6.97
CA VAL A 129 4.18 13.88 6.92
C VAL A 129 5.11 15.10 6.87
N ALA A 130 6.25 15.04 7.55
CA ALA A 130 7.26 16.10 7.48
C ALA A 130 7.81 16.30 6.06
N MET A 131 7.82 15.24 5.24
CA MET A 131 8.23 15.28 3.83
C MET A 131 7.09 15.68 2.86
N LEU A 132 5.87 15.88 3.34
CA LEU A 132 4.80 16.41 2.50
C LEU A 132 4.94 17.92 2.31
N GLU A 133 4.63 18.38 1.10
CA GLU A 133 4.36 19.79 0.84
C GLU A 133 3.12 20.26 1.63
N PRO A 134 2.93 21.58 1.83
CA PRO A 134 1.66 22.10 2.32
C PRO A 134 0.50 21.59 1.47
N GLU A 135 -0.60 21.15 2.11
CA GLU A 135 -1.75 20.50 1.44
C GLU A 135 -1.41 19.18 0.73
N GLY A 136 -0.19 18.68 0.90
CA GLY A 136 0.22 17.35 0.46
C GLY A 136 -0.58 16.26 1.18
N ARG A 137 -0.71 15.08 0.57
CA ARG A 137 -1.53 14.00 1.13
C ARG A 137 -0.74 12.74 1.45
N LEU A 138 -1.13 12.08 2.53
CA LEU A 138 -0.70 10.73 2.85
C LEU A 138 -1.83 9.74 2.56
N LEU A 139 -1.53 8.74 1.75
CA LEU A 139 -2.39 7.59 1.47
C LEU A 139 -1.83 6.41 2.27
N LEU A 140 -2.52 6.03 3.33
CA LEU A 140 -2.06 5.06 4.31
C LEU A 140 -2.99 3.87 4.37
N SER A 141 -2.47 2.64 4.36
CA SER A 141 -3.23 1.46 4.72
C SER A 141 -2.41 0.52 5.61
N ALA A 142 -3.12 -0.23 6.43
CA ALA A 142 -2.55 -1.23 7.32
C ALA A 142 -3.57 -2.33 7.60
N PRO A 143 -3.15 -3.52 8.08
CA PRO A 143 -4.07 -4.57 8.49
C PRO A 143 -5.07 -4.06 9.53
N TYR A 144 -6.33 -4.47 9.42
CA TYR A 144 -7.34 -4.15 10.41
C TYR A 144 -7.16 -5.02 11.67
N ALA A 145 -7.10 -4.42 12.85
CA ALA A 145 -6.82 -5.13 14.09
C ALA A 145 -7.78 -6.30 14.39
N ALA A 146 -9.03 -6.23 13.88
CA ALA A 146 -10.01 -7.30 14.03
C ALA A 146 -10.07 -8.23 12.79
N HIS A 147 -9.14 -8.13 11.85
CA HIS A 147 -9.13 -9.01 10.68
C HIS A 147 -8.95 -10.47 11.10
N ARG A 148 -9.45 -11.38 10.26
CA ARG A 148 -9.17 -12.80 10.43
C ARG A 148 -7.86 -13.12 9.70
N PRO A 149 -6.86 -13.68 10.38
CA PRO A 149 -5.60 -14.04 9.74
C PRO A 149 -5.81 -14.88 8.50
N LEU A 150 -5.18 -14.49 7.40
CA LEU A 150 -5.19 -15.26 6.16
C LEU A 150 -4.18 -16.40 6.20
N TYR A 151 -3.18 -16.29 7.06
CA TYR A 151 -2.11 -17.29 7.31
C TYR A 151 -2.06 -17.67 8.79
N SER A 152 -1.62 -18.90 9.07
CA SER A 152 -1.34 -19.34 10.44
C SER A 152 -0.17 -18.59 11.08
N GLU A 153 0.76 -18.12 10.26
CA GLU A 153 1.96 -17.39 10.70
C GLU A 153 1.66 -15.95 11.14
N GLU A 154 0.56 -15.35 10.65
CA GLU A 154 0.10 -14.02 11.08
C GLU A 154 -0.54 -14.02 12.49
N GLN A 155 -0.63 -15.17 13.15
CA GLN A 155 -1.31 -15.27 14.46
C GLN A 155 -0.53 -14.68 15.62
N HIS A 156 0.76 -14.46 15.44
CA HIS A 156 1.62 -13.91 16.49
C HIS A 156 2.55 -12.85 15.92
N PRO A 157 2.40 -11.58 16.33
CA PRO A 157 3.35 -10.54 15.96
C PRO A 157 4.76 -10.91 16.41
N SER A 158 5.74 -10.61 15.56
CA SER A 158 7.16 -10.77 15.92
C SER A 158 7.57 -9.71 16.95
N PRO A 159 8.31 -10.05 17.99
CA PRO A 159 8.88 -9.06 18.90
C PRO A 159 10.04 -8.28 18.26
N VAL A 160 10.51 -8.72 17.10
CA VAL A 160 11.68 -8.18 16.39
C VAL A 160 11.26 -7.67 15.03
N GLU A 161 11.83 -6.54 14.60
CA GLU A 161 11.65 -5.95 13.28
C GLU A 161 12.51 -6.65 12.23
N ASP A 162 12.15 -7.89 11.91
CA ASP A 162 12.82 -8.76 10.95
C ASP A 162 12.14 -8.78 9.57
N GLY A 163 11.19 -7.88 9.35
CA GLY A 163 10.32 -7.82 8.17
C GLY A 163 8.98 -8.51 8.37
N SER A 164 8.75 -9.17 9.52
CA SER A 164 7.45 -9.67 9.94
C SER A 164 6.60 -8.57 10.57
N HIS A 165 5.30 -8.81 10.74
CA HIS A 165 4.44 -7.90 11.47
C HIS A 165 4.84 -7.83 12.95
N VAL A 166 5.09 -6.64 13.49
CA VAL A 166 5.34 -6.42 14.92
C VAL A 166 4.03 -6.18 15.69
N ARG A 167 2.91 -6.08 14.98
CA ARG A 167 1.55 -5.95 15.54
C ARG A 167 0.51 -6.54 14.62
N TYR A 168 -0.65 -6.90 15.18
CA TYR A 168 -1.76 -7.47 14.40
C TYR A 168 -2.36 -6.52 13.37
N GLY A 169 -2.34 -5.22 13.66
CA GLY A 169 -2.94 -4.20 12.81
C GLY A 169 -3.54 -3.06 13.64
N TYR A 170 -4.40 -2.27 13.00
CA TYR A 170 -4.93 -1.03 13.56
C TYR A 170 -6.46 -0.99 13.54
N SER A 171 -7.05 -0.42 14.59
CA SER A 171 -8.44 0.02 14.49
C SER A 171 -8.52 1.31 13.65
N PRO A 172 -9.69 1.61 13.06
CA PRO A 172 -9.89 2.88 12.35
C PRO A 172 -9.56 4.09 13.23
N GLU A 173 -9.95 4.05 14.50
CA GLU A 173 -9.73 5.12 15.48
C GLU A 173 -8.23 5.30 15.77
N ARG A 174 -7.50 4.18 15.93
CA ARG A 174 -6.06 4.22 16.19
C ARG A 174 -5.31 4.78 14.97
N LEU A 175 -5.66 4.35 13.77
CA LEU A 175 -5.01 4.84 12.55
C LEU A 175 -5.28 6.34 12.35
N ARG A 176 -6.50 6.78 12.64
CA ARG A 176 -6.88 8.21 12.64
C ARG A 176 -6.08 9.00 13.67
N GLN A 177 -5.96 8.54 14.91
CA GLN A 177 -5.18 9.21 15.96
C GLN A 177 -3.71 9.38 15.57
N ILE A 178 -3.10 8.35 14.95
CA ILE A 178 -1.72 8.44 14.46
C ILE A 178 -1.60 9.54 13.41
N ALA A 179 -2.53 9.59 12.45
CA ALA A 179 -2.54 10.60 11.40
C ALA A 179 -2.74 12.03 11.97
N GLU A 180 -3.71 12.21 12.88
CA GLU A 180 -4.01 13.53 13.49
C GLU A 180 -2.85 14.02 14.36
N ARG A 181 -2.15 13.14 15.09
CA ARG A 181 -0.94 13.46 15.87
C ARG A 181 0.27 13.81 15.00
N ALA A 182 0.20 13.48 13.72
CA ALA A 182 1.20 13.84 12.70
C ALA A 182 0.76 15.08 11.88
N ASP A 183 -0.17 15.89 12.36
CA ASP A 183 -0.70 17.10 11.72
C ASP A 183 -1.42 16.86 10.38
N LEU A 184 -2.04 15.68 10.23
CA LEU A 184 -2.92 15.39 9.11
C LEU A 184 -4.39 15.65 9.47
N GLU A 185 -5.12 16.24 8.53
CA GLU A 185 -6.58 16.21 8.49
C GLU A 185 -7.04 14.98 7.72
N VAL A 186 -7.78 14.09 8.38
CA VAL A 186 -8.27 12.86 7.73
C VAL A 186 -9.50 13.18 6.88
N VAL A 187 -9.31 13.22 5.57
CA VAL A 187 -10.37 13.56 4.59
C VAL A 187 -11.19 12.36 4.13
N SER A 188 -10.63 11.16 4.17
CA SER A 188 -11.38 9.94 3.94
C SER A 188 -10.78 8.76 4.71
N GLN A 189 -11.64 7.84 5.13
CA GLN A 189 -11.26 6.61 5.80
C GLN A 189 -12.22 5.50 5.39
N GLY A 190 -11.71 4.27 5.26
CA GLY A 190 -12.51 3.13 4.86
C GLY A 190 -11.80 1.81 5.06
N PHE A 191 -12.42 0.76 4.57
CA PHE A 191 -11.91 -0.59 4.65
C PHE A 191 -11.60 -1.15 3.27
N ILE A 192 -10.68 -2.11 3.21
CA ILE A 192 -10.25 -2.79 2.00
C ILE A 192 -10.38 -4.29 2.20
N SER A 193 -10.79 -5.02 1.15
CA SER A 193 -10.95 -6.47 1.10
C SER A 193 -11.93 -7.01 2.14
N GLY A 194 -13.20 -7.04 1.78
CA GLY A 194 -14.26 -7.63 2.57
C GLY A 194 -14.31 -9.16 2.48
N VAL A 195 -15.42 -9.75 2.88
CA VAL A 195 -15.55 -11.21 2.99
C VAL A 195 -15.32 -11.94 1.67
N VAL A 196 -15.85 -11.41 0.55
CA VAL A 196 -15.72 -12.06 -0.76
C VAL A 196 -14.26 -12.01 -1.22
N SER A 197 -13.62 -10.84 -1.16
CA SER A 197 -12.21 -10.66 -1.51
C SER A 197 -11.30 -11.56 -0.70
N GLN A 198 -11.52 -11.67 0.62
CA GLN A 198 -10.75 -12.57 1.48
C GLN A 198 -10.95 -14.05 1.12
N LYS A 199 -12.19 -14.47 0.80
CA LYS A 199 -12.46 -15.85 0.37
C LYS A 199 -11.84 -16.14 -1.00
N LEU A 200 -11.87 -15.19 -1.93
CA LEU A 200 -11.19 -15.32 -3.22
C LEU A 200 -9.67 -15.38 -3.07
N THR A 201 -9.10 -14.59 -2.15
CA THR A 201 -7.67 -14.67 -1.81
C THR A 201 -7.30 -16.04 -1.25
N ASN A 202 -8.08 -16.57 -0.32
CA ASN A 202 -7.85 -17.93 0.21
C ASN A 202 -8.01 -19.02 -0.87
N LEU A 203 -9.01 -18.89 -1.74
CA LEU A 203 -9.20 -19.79 -2.88
C LEU A 203 -7.98 -19.71 -3.80
N MET A 204 -7.54 -18.52 -4.18
CA MET A 204 -6.37 -18.29 -5.01
C MET A 204 -5.14 -19.01 -4.47
N ARG A 205 -4.86 -18.86 -3.16
CA ARG A 205 -3.71 -19.50 -2.49
C ARG A 205 -3.78 -21.03 -2.51
N ARG A 206 -4.98 -21.58 -2.26
CA ARG A 206 -5.19 -23.05 -2.31
C ARG A 206 -4.97 -23.59 -3.74
N LEU A 207 -5.50 -22.89 -4.74
CA LEU A 207 -5.34 -23.27 -6.14
C LEU A 207 -3.90 -23.10 -6.59
N THR A 208 -3.21 -22.03 -6.21
CA THR A 208 -1.80 -21.81 -6.56
C THR A 208 -0.91 -22.95 -6.07
N ARG A 209 -1.15 -23.44 -4.84
CA ARG A 209 -0.38 -24.58 -4.30
C ARG A 209 -0.63 -25.89 -5.02
N ARG A 210 -1.81 -26.07 -5.63
CA ARG A 210 -2.20 -27.33 -6.31
C ARG A 210 -1.99 -27.31 -7.82
N LEU A 211 -2.25 -26.18 -8.45
CA LEU A 211 -2.35 -26.05 -9.91
C LEU A 211 -1.34 -25.05 -10.49
N GLY A 212 -0.61 -24.32 -9.61
CA GLY A 212 0.24 -23.21 -10.02
C GLY A 212 -0.52 -21.90 -10.23
N LEU A 213 0.24 -20.81 -10.26
CA LEU A 213 -0.28 -19.45 -10.28
C LEU A 213 -1.16 -19.12 -11.52
N PRO A 214 -0.80 -19.49 -12.76
CA PRO A 214 -1.61 -19.16 -13.94
C PRO A 214 -2.99 -19.82 -13.92
N ALA A 215 -3.06 -21.10 -13.57
CA ALA A 215 -4.32 -21.83 -13.50
C ALA A 215 -5.20 -21.28 -12.37
N ALA A 216 -4.62 -20.95 -11.23
CA ALA A 216 -5.32 -20.30 -10.11
C ALA A 216 -5.95 -18.97 -10.54
N TRP A 217 -5.21 -18.14 -11.28
CA TRP A 217 -5.75 -16.88 -11.80
C TRP A 217 -6.81 -17.07 -12.88
N ALA A 218 -6.67 -18.03 -13.75
CA ALA A 218 -7.69 -18.35 -14.75
C ALA A 218 -9.05 -18.67 -14.09
N ILE A 219 -9.03 -19.30 -12.92
CA ILE A 219 -10.23 -19.65 -12.14
C ILE A 219 -10.75 -18.45 -11.32
N VAL A 220 -9.86 -17.74 -10.63
CA VAL A 220 -10.25 -16.70 -9.66
C VAL A 220 -10.58 -15.36 -10.33
N LEU A 221 -9.91 -14.99 -11.41
CA LEU A 221 -10.11 -13.71 -12.07
C LEU A 221 -11.55 -13.49 -12.55
N PRO A 222 -12.24 -14.45 -13.17
CA PRO A 222 -13.66 -14.30 -13.53
C PRO A 222 -14.59 -14.11 -12.34
N LEU A 223 -14.19 -14.54 -11.14
CA LEU A 223 -14.97 -14.39 -9.91
C LEU A 223 -14.75 -13.03 -9.22
N ARG A 224 -13.74 -12.26 -9.63
CA ARG A 224 -13.42 -10.96 -9.02
C ARG A 224 -14.56 -9.94 -9.00
N PRO A 225 -15.47 -9.87 -9.99
CA PRO A 225 -16.63 -8.99 -9.93
C PRO A 225 -17.51 -9.22 -8.70
N LEU A 226 -17.50 -10.43 -8.13
CA LEU A 226 -18.24 -10.74 -6.90
C LEU A 226 -17.75 -9.90 -5.70
N ALA A 227 -16.52 -9.37 -5.74
CA ALA A 227 -16.02 -8.46 -4.71
C ALA A 227 -16.80 -7.13 -4.64
N LEU A 228 -17.61 -6.79 -5.63
CA LEU A 228 -18.58 -5.69 -5.53
C LEU A 228 -19.61 -5.91 -4.41
N LEU A 229 -19.80 -7.16 -4.01
CA LEU A 229 -20.68 -7.54 -2.89
C LEU A 229 -19.95 -7.51 -1.53
N ASP A 230 -18.67 -7.14 -1.47
CA ASP A 230 -17.89 -7.14 -0.22
C ASP A 230 -18.58 -6.29 0.86
N ALA A 231 -18.96 -5.06 0.55
CA ALA A 231 -19.52 -4.14 1.53
C ALA A 231 -20.87 -4.65 2.10
N PRO A 232 -21.88 -4.98 1.29
CA PRO A 232 -23.14 -5.49 1.83
C PRO A 232 -22.98 -6.82 2.55
N LEU A 233 -22.21 -7.77 2.00
CA LEU A 233 -22.04 -9.08 2.62
C LEU A 233 -21.22 -9.03 3.90
N SER A 234 -20.14 -8.26 3.95
CA SER A 234 -19.35 -8.08 5.18
C SER A 234 -20.21 -7.48 6.30
N ARG A 235 -21.10 -6.52 5.96
CA ARG A 235 -22.02 -5.91 6.91
C ARG A 235 -23.07 -6.90 7.44
N ILE A 236 -23.74 -7.65 6.53
CA ILE A 236 -24.76 -8.63 6.89
C ILE A 236 -24.17 -9.77 7.72
N LEU A 237 -23.02 -10.29 7.30
CA LEU A 237 -22.35 -11.40 7.95
C LEU A 237 -21.50 -10.98 9.16
N ARG A 238 -21.43 -9.67 9.45
CA ARG A 238 -20.53 -9.10 10.47
C ARG A 238 -19.09 -9.62 10.31
N TYR A 239 -18.65 -9.77 9.06
CA TYR A 239 -17.33 -10.30 8.76
C TYR A 239 -16.33 -9.15 8.66
N PRO A 240 -15.19 -9.22 9.39
CA PRO A 240 -14.22 -8.13 9.41
C PRO A 240 -13.54 -7.97 8.05
N TYR A 241 -13.19 -6.73 7.70
CA TYR A 241 -12.35 -6.42 6.56
C TYR A 241 -10.90 -6.82 6.84
N LEU A 242 -10.08 -6.92 5.78
CA LEU A 242 -8.67 -7.27 5.89
C LEU A 242 -7.82 -6.08 6.33
N SER A 243 -8.02 -4.95 5.69
CA SER A 243 -7.22 -3.74 5.95
C SER A 243 -8.12 -2.52 6.17
N VAL A 244 -7.61 -1.57 6.92
CA VAL A 244 -8.13 -0.21 7.06
C VAL A 244 -7.23 0.74 6.29
N ALA A 245 -7.83 1.76 5.65
CA ALA A 245 -7.10 2.77 4.92
C ALA A 245 -7.63 4.17 5.22
N LEU A 246 -6.77 5.16 5.13
CA LEU A 246 -7.11 6.57 5.22
C LEU A 246 -6.35 7.41 4.20
N CYS A 247 -6.97 8.53 3.82
CA CYS A 247 -6.31 9.64 3.15
C CYS A 247 -6.30 10.83 4.11
N GLY A 248 -5.12 11.30 4.46
CA GLY A 248 -4.92 12.50 5.26
C GLY A 248 -4.26 13.58 4.42
N VAL A 249 -4.63 14.84 4.66
CA VAL A 249 -4.04 16.02 4.03
C VAL A 249 -3.28 16.79 5.10
N LYS A 250 -2.05 17.18 4.79
CA LYS A 250 -1.23 17.98 5.69
C LYS A 250 -1.87 19.35 5.88
N ARG A 251 -2.09 19.75 7.12
CA ARG A 251 -2.60 21.06 7.42
C ARG A 251 -1.64 22.14 6.91
N PRO A 252 -2.13 23.23 6.30
CA PRO A 252 -1.27 24.36 6.00
C PRO A 252 -0.61 24.83 7.30
N ALA A 253 0.66 25.25 7.20
CA ALA A 253 1.29 25.91 8.35
C ALA A 253 0.38 27.08 8.76
N ALA A 254 0.04 27.17 10.05
CA ALA A 254 -0.64 28.36 10.56
C ALA A 254 0.16 29.57 10.06
N ALA A 255 -0.51 30.50 9.38
CA ALA A 255 0.13 31.77 9.05
C ALA A 255 0.71 32.30 10.36
N ALA A 256 2.03 32.49 10.40
CA ALA A 256 2.63 33.16 11.51
C ALA A 256 1.94 34.56 11.57
N ASP A 257 1.07 34.71 12.56
CA ASP A 257 0.46 36.03 12.84
C ASP A 257 1.64 36.97 12.99
N GLY A 258 1.82 37.80 11.95
CA GLY A 258 2.85 38.81 11.96
C GLY A 258 2.48 39.88 13.02
N ASP A 259 3.30 39.91 14.05
CA ASP A 259 3.44 41.08 14.91
C ASP A 259 4.22 42.19 14.18
#